data_5cca33f844b17a0e77d9d75d8bcad874
#
_entry.id   5cca33f844b17a0e77d9d75d8bcad874
#
_cell.length_a   1.000
_cell.length_b   1.000
_cell.length_c   1.000
_cell.angle_alpha   90.00
_cell.angle_beta   90.00
_cell.angle_gamma   90.00
#
_symmetry.space_group_name_H-M   'P 1'
#
loop_
_entity.id
_entity.type
_entity.pdbx_description
1 polymer ?
#
loop_
_entity_poly.entity_id
_entity_poly.type
_entity_poly.pdbx_seq_one_letter_code
_entity_poly.pdbx_strand_id
1 'polypeptide(L)'
;MGLFNRTAKPVTTTTTPVPATADFDAGTVAVDDIAGDYTLDITHTRIGFSARHAMVTTVRGQFGEFEGSAHLDTTDPSASSAKVSIRAASISTGQADRDAHLRSADFFDVETFPELTFVATGVTRADATTWTVTGDLTIKGVTNPVTIDFESTGSARDPFGNLRVGFEGAATINRKDWGLSWNAALETGGVLVSEKIKLELDVSAIAVPAAS
;
A
#
# COMPACT_ATOMS: atom_id res chain seq x y z
N MET A 1 47.96 -6.78 59.83
CA MET A 1 48.75 -6.23 58.73
C MET A 1 49.00 -7.35 57.74
N GLY A 2 48.48 -7.27 56.57
CA GLY A 2 48.64 -8.27 55.50
C GLY A 2 47.76 -7.93 54.31
N LEU A 3 48.26 -7.03 53.43
CA LEU A 3 47.61 -6.68 52.18
C LEU A 3 47.71 -7.86 51.20
N PHE A 4 46.61 -8.41 50.76
CA PHE A 4 46.57 -9.29 49.61
C PHE A 4 46.32 -8.47 48.34
N ASN A 5 47.37 -8.32 47.58
CA ASN A 5 47.36 -7.74 46.23
C ASN A 5 46.94 -8.86 45.27
N ARG A 6 45.68 -8.81 44.73
CA ARG A 6 45.24 -9.68 43.66
C ARG A 6 45.38 -8.94 42.32
N THR A 7 46.42 -9.27 41.60
CA THR A 7 46.62 -8.92 40.18
C THR A 7 45.57 -9.64 39.32
N ALA A 8 44.66 -8.88 38.74
CA ALA A 8 43.71 -9.39 37.74
C ALA A 8 44.43 -9.58 36.40
N LYS A 9 44.32 -10.80 35.81
CA LYS A 9 44.77 -11.08 34.46
C LYS A 9 43.86 -10.39 33.45
N PRO A 10 44.38 -9.82 32.34
CA PRO A 10 43.55 -9.28 31.28
C PRO A 10 42.84 -10.41 30.54
N VAL A 11 41.53 -10.31 30.41
CA VAL A 11 40.70 -11.17 29.54
C VAL A 11 40.85 -10.65 28.12
N THR A 12 41.53 -11.42 27.29
CA THR A 12 41.61 -11.16 25.85
C THR A 12 40.30 -11.56 25.20
N THR A 13 39.44 -10.60 24.87
CA THR A 13 38.22 -10.80 24.10
C THR A 13 38.62 -10.98 22.62
N THR A 14 38.60 -12.21 22.15
CA THR A 14 38.76 -12.51 20.72
C THR A 14 37.43 -12.15 20.03
N THR A 15 37.36 -10.98 19.42
CA THR A 15 36.22 -10.60 18.56
C THR A 15 36.35 -11.37 17.25
N THR A 16 35.54 -12.39 17.07
CA THR A 16 35.38 -13.05 15.78
C THR A 16 34.74 -12.03 14.82
N PRO A 17 35.34 -11.76 13.64
CA PRO A 17 34.70 -10.87 12.69
C PRO A 17 33.39 -11.50 12.21
N VAL A 18 32.29 -10.77 12.35
CA VAL A 18 31.02 -11.07 11.70
C VAL A 18 31.30 -11.04 10.19
N PRO A 19 30.93 -12.08 9.43
CA PRO A 19 31.10 -12.03 7.98
C PRO A 19 30.31 -10.83 7.46
N ALA A 20 30.97 -10.04 6.61
CA ALA A 20 30.35 -8.95 5.88
C ALA A 20 29.07 -9.45 5.21
N THR A 21 27.97 -8.73 5.43
CA THR A 21 26.73 -8.92 4.68
C THR A 21 27.10 -9.06 3.21
N ALA A 22 26.75 -10.21 2.63
CA ALA A 22 26.85 -10.37 1.18
C ALA A 22 26.05 -9.21 0.56
N ASP A 23 26.70 -8.36 -0.21
CA ASP A 23 26.04 -7.43 -1.09
C ASP A 23 25.20 -8.28 -2.03
N PHE A 24 23.89 -8.37 -1.77
CA PHE A 24 22.94 -8.87 -2.75
C PHE A 24 22.87 -7.76 -3.80
N ASP A 25 23.66 -7.93 -4.84
CA ASP A 25 23.43 -7.26 -6.11
C ASP A 25 22.12 -7.86 -6.69
N ALA A 26 21.00 -7.38 -6.16
CA ALA A 26 19.69 -7.55 -6.77
C ALA A 26 19.77 -6.72 -8.05
N GLY A 27 20.14 -7.37 -9.17
CA GLY A 27 20.31 -6.70 -10.45
C GLY A 27 19.09 -5.84 -10.74
N THR A 28 19.28 -4.52 -10.61
CA THR A 28 18.25 -3.53 -10.91
C THR A 28 17.90 -3.66 -12.38
N VAL A 29 16.67 -4.02 -12.71
CA VAL A 29 16.18 -4.09 -14.09
C VAL A 29 15.90 -2.67 -14.55
N ALA A 30 16.31 -2.31 -15.78
CA ALA A 30 16.00 -1.00 -16.33
C ALA A 30 14.48 -0.80 -16.42
N VAL A 31 14.02 0.44 -16.21
CA VAL A 31 12.59 0.77 -16.21
C VAL A 31 11.90 0.40 -17.54
N ASP A 32 12.64 0.43 -18.63
CA ASP A 32 12.13 0.07 -19.97
C ASP A 32 11.93 -1.45 -20.14
N ASP A 33 12.53 -2.27 -19.28
CA ASP A 33 12.42 -3.74 -19.31
C ASP A 33 11.29 -4.27 -18.40
N ILE A 34 10.45 -3.40 -17.85
CA ILE A 34 9.32 -3.77 -16.98
C ILE A 34 7.98 -3.87 -17.74
N ALA A 35 7.97 -3.78 -19.06
CA ALA A 35 6.74 -3.97 -19.83
C ALA A 35 6.22 -5.42 -19.69
N GLY A 36 4.91 -5.59 -19.53
CA GLY A 36 4.28 -6.90 -19.43
C GLY A 36 3.10 -6.96 -18.45
N ASP A 37 2.65 -8.20 -18.23
CA ASP A 37 1.51 -8.49 -17.34
C ASP A 37 2.00 -8.80 -15.93
N TYR A 38 1.24 -8.34 -14.94
CA TYR A 38 1.58 -8.44 -13.53
C TYR A 38 0.37 -8.86 -12.68
N THR A 39 0.65 -9.56 -11.59
CA THR A 39 -0.29 -9.77 -10.48
C THR A 39 0.22 -9.11 -9.22
N LEU A 40 -0.68 -8.59 -8.38
CA LEU A 40 -0.28 -8.03 -7.09
C LEU A 40 0.31 -9.12 -6.18
N ASP A 41 1.44 -8.81 -5.56
CA ASP A 41 1.97 -9.60 -4.47
C ASP A 41 1.30 -9.15 -3.16
N ILE A 42 0.30 -9.89 -2.72
CA ILE A 42 -0.50 -9.57 -1.52
C ILE A 42 0.33 -9.58 -0.23
N THR A 43 1.47 -10.26 -0.21
CA THR A 43 2.34 -10.35 0.98
C THR A 43 3.24 -9.13 1.14
N HIS A 44 3.49 -8.39 0.06
CA HIS A 44 4.35 -7.21 0.04
C HIS A 44 3.61 -5.94 -0.43
N THR A 45 2.30 -6.02 -0.62
CA THR A 45 1.46 -4.87 -0.98
C THR A 45 0.66 -4.40 0.23
N ARG A 46 0.55 -3.10 0.40
CA ARG A 46 -0.31 -2.49 1.41
C ARG A 46 -1.29 -1.53 0.74
N ILE A 47 -2.58 -1.76 0.96
CA ILE A 47 -3.66 -0.83 0.60
C ILE A 47 -4.14 -0.17 1.88
N GLY A 48 -3.61 1.01 2.16
CA GLY A 48 -3.81 1.75 3.38
C GLY A 48 -4.63 3.02 3.19
N PHE A 49 -5.11 3.54 4.31
CA PHE A 49 -5.77 4.83 4.37
C PHE A 49 -5.52 5.53 5.70
N SER A 50 -5.69 6.85 5.71
CA SER A 50 -5.70 7.61 6.94
C SER A 50 -6.79 8.69 6.95
N ALA A 51 -7.32 8.94 8.15
CA ALA A 51 -8.36 9.93 8.42
C ALA A 51 -8.02 10.73 9.67
N ARG A 52 -8.43 12.02 9.73
CA ARG A 52 -8.34 12.80 10.96
C ARG A 52 -9.52 12.46 11.86
N HIS A 53 -9.23 12.22 13.14
CA HIS A 53 -10.21 11.99 14.19
C HIS A 53 -10.24 13.20 15.14
N ALA A 54 -11.42 13.73 15.36
CA ALA A 54 -11.66 14.94 16.18
C ALA A 54 -10.75 16.11 15.79
N MET A 55 -10.28 16.16 14.53
CA MET A 55 -9.32 17.13 13.99
C MET A 55 -7.95 17.13 14.69
N VAL A 56 -7.72 16.27 15.67
CA VAL A 56 -6.53 16.25 16.54
C VAL A 56 -5.59 15.10 16.17
N THR A 57 -6.11 13.87 16.05
CA THR A 57 -5.28 12.68 15.81
C THR A 57 -5.50 12.08 14.42
N THR A 58 -4.59 11.25 13.97
CA THR A 58 -4.73 10.50 12.71
C THR A 58 -4.98 9.04 13.03
N VAL A 59 -6.13 8.53 12.57
CA VAL A 59 -6.41 7.10 12.52
C VAL A 59 -5.90 6.57 11.19
N ARG A 60 -5.18 5.45 11.24
CA ARG A 60 -4.73 4.71 10.07
C ARG A 60 -5.39 3.36 10.04
N GLY A 61 -5.65 2.88 8.83
CA GLY A 61 -6.17 1.55 8.60
C GLY A 61 -5.66 1.01 7.27
N GLN A 62 -5.99 -0.25 7.03
CA GLN A 62 -5.67 -0.95 5.79
C GLN A 62 -6.70 -2.04 5.51
N PHE A 63 -6.68 -2.54 4.27
CA PHE A 63 -7.39 -3.75 3.88
C PHE A 63 -6.40 -4.90 3.81
N GLY A 64 -6.79 -6.06 4.35
CA GLY A 64 -5.93 -7.24 4.43
C GLY A 64 -6.18 -8.28 3.34
N GLU A 65 -7.31 -8.17 2.60
CA GLU A 65 -7.67 -9.12 1.54
C GLU A 65 -7.99 -8.35 0.27
N PHE A 66 -7.20 -8.58 -0.77
CA PHE A 66 -7.38 -7.97 -2.08
C PHE A 66 -6.68 -8.81 -3.14
N GLU A 67 -7.06 -8.60 -4.39
CA GLU A 67 -6.38 -9.13 -5.56
C GLU A 67 -6.29 -8.05 -6.64
N GLY A 68 -5.36 -8.21 -7.56
CA GLY A 68 -5.25 -7.28 -8.67
C GLY A 68 -4.30 -7.76 -9.75
N SER A 69 -4.48 -7.15 -10.91
CA SER A 69 -3.63 -7.36 -12.09
C SER A 69 -3.37 -6.02 -12.78
N ALA A 70 -2.25 -5.96 -13.47
CA ALA A 70 -1.89 -4.81 -14.30
C ALA A 70 -1.19 -5.29 -15.58
N HIS A 71 -1.34 -4.51 -16.64
CA HIS A 71 -0.49 -4.55 -17.82
C HIS A 71 0.27 -3.24 -17.88
N LEU A 72 1.60 -3.30 -17.97
CA LEU A 72 2.46 -2.14 -18.11
C LEU A 72 3.00 -2.07 -19.53
N ASP A 73 2.75 -0.96 -20.23
CA ASP A 73 3.40 -0.60 -21.48
C ASP A 73 4.30 0.61 -21.25
N THR A 74 5.59 0.42 -21.32
CA THR A 74 6.59 1.47 -21.08
C THR A 74 6.85 2.33 -22.32
N THR A 75 6.41 1.88 -23.48
CA THR A 75 6.51 2.60 -24.76
C THR A 75 5.29 3.50 -24.98
N ASP A 76 4.12 2.96 -24.74
CA ASP A 76 2.84 3.69 -24.76
C ASP A 76 2.12 3.53 -23.42
N PRO A 77 2.40 4.39 -22.42
CA PRO A 77 1.75 4.30 -21.12
C PRO A 77 0.22 4.31 -21.16
N SER A 78 -0.39 4.88 -22.20
CA SER A 78 -1.84 4.91 -22.37
C SER A 78 -2.45 3.54 -22.68
N ALA A 79 -1.63 2.59 -23.15
CA ALA A 79 -2.01 1.19 -23.34
C ALA A 79 -1.95 0.37 -22.05
N SER A 80 -1.36 0.91 -20.97
CA SER A 80 -1.33 0.25 -19.67
C SER A 80 -2.72 0.17 -19.04
N SER A 81 -2.94 -0.86 -18.25
CA SER A 81 -4.19 -1.09 -17.53
C SER A 81 -3.94 -1.64 -16.14
N ALA A 82 -4.89 -1.42 -15.22
CA ALA A 82 -4.85 -2.01 -13.89
C ALA A 82 -6.27 -2.25 -13.37
N LYS A 83 -6.43 -3.33 -12.62
CA LYS A 83 -7.67 -3.66 -11.91
C LYS A 83 -7.33 -4.21 -10.54
N VAL A 84 -8.05 -3.73 -9.52
CA VAL A 84 -7.94 -4.20 -8.13
C VAL A 84 -9.32 -4.45 -7.58
N SER A 85 -9.51 -5.58 -6.90
CA SER A 85 -10.68 -5.90 -6.08
C SER A 85 -10.23 -6.07 -4.64
N ILE A 86 -10.95 -5.45 -3.70
CA ILE A 86 -10.63 -5.40 -2.28
C ILE A 86 -11.83 -5.91 -1.51
N ARG A 87 -11.64 -6.89 -0.63
CA ARG A 87 -12.67 -7.36 0.28
C ARG A 87 -12.96 -6.31 1.36
N ALA A 88 -14.15 -5.70 1.34
CA ALA A 88 -14.51 -4.63 2.27
C ALA A 88 -14.43 -5.06 3.74
N ALA A 89 -14.81 -6.32 4.05
CA ALA A 89 -14.77 -6.88 5.39
C ALA A 89 -13.36 -7.02 5.97
N SER A 90 -12.31 -6.99 5.13
CA SER A 90 -10.91 -7.11 5.55
C SER A 90 -10.32 -5.82 6.14
N ILE A 91 -11.14 -4.77 6.26
CA ILE A 91 -10.73 -3.49 6.86
C ILE A 91 -10.27 -3.68 8.31
N SER A 92 -9.12 -3.11 8.63
CA SER A 92 -8.55 -3.11 9.97
C SER A 92 -7.89 -1.78 10.29
N THR A 93 -8.18 -1.27 11.48
CA THR A 93 -7.57 -0.09 12.05
C THR A 93 -6.86 -0.39 13.38
N GLY A 94 -6.76 -1.69 13.74
CA GLY A 94 -6.16 -2.17 14.98
C GLY A 94 -7.05 -1.97 16.22
N GLN A 95 -8.37 -1.67 16.03
CA GLN A 95 -9.32 -1.53 17.14
C GLN A 95 -10.65 -2.18 16.74
N ALA A 96 -11.01 -3.27 17.45
CA ALA A 96 -12.09 -4.17 17.05
C ALA A 96 -13.46 -3.49 16.93
N ASP A 97 -13.85 -2.63 17.90
CA ASP A 97 -15.16 -1.97 17.89
C ASP A 97 -15.27 -0.97 16.73
N ARG A 98 -14.18 -0.25 16.43
CA ARG A 98 -14.13 0.64 15.27
C ARG A 98 -14.19 -0.13 13.96
N ASP A 99 -13.48 -1.24 13.86
CA ASP A 99 -13.50 -2.08 12.67
C ASP A 99 -14.88 -2.69 12.45
N ALA A 100 -15.57 -3.11 13.52
CA ALA A 100 -16.96 -3.56 13.44
C ALA A 100 -17.91 -2.45 12.96
N HIS A 101 -17.76 -1.23 13.46
CA HIS A 101 -18.55 -0.09 13.03
C HIS A 101 -18.27 0.30 11.57
N LEU A 102 -16.99 0.25 11.13
CA LEU A 102 -16.64 0.49 9.73
C LEU A 102 -17.28 -0.53 8.77
N ARG A 103 -17.47 -1.79 9.21
CA ARG A 103 -18.14 -2.82 8.41
C ARG A 103 -19.66 -2.64 8.35
N SER A 104 -20.26 -1.93 9.29
CA SER A 104 -21.73 -1.76 9.39
C SER A 104 -22.30 -0.90 8.27
N ALA A 105 -23.64 -0.84 8.20
CA ALA A 105 -24.40 -0.03 7.23
C ALA A 105 -24.11 1.48 7.34
N ASP A 106 -23.62 1.96 8.48
CA ASP A 106 -23.22 3.35 8.67
C ASP A 106 -22.02 3.75 7.78
N PHE A 107 -21.17 2.77 7.42
CA PHE A 107 -19.99 2.99 6.60
C PHE A 107 -19.99 2.09 5.35
N PHE A 108 -19.24 0.99 5.35
CA PHE A 108 -19.03 0.19 4.14
C PHE A 108 -20.19 -0.72 3.80
N ASP A 109 -21.05 -1.09 4.78
CA ASP A 109 -22.17 -2.00 4.60
C ASP A 109 -21.74 -3.30 3.88
N VAL A 110 -20.76 -3.98 4.49
CA VAL A 110 -20.04 -5.08 3.83
C VAL A 110 -20.90 -6.28 3.51
N GLU A 111 -22.06 -6.42 4.17
CA GLU A 111 -23.04 -7.48 3.87
C GLU A 111 -23.74 -7.22 2.53
N THR A 112 -24.01 -5.95 2.19
CA THR A 112 -24.64 -5.54 0.93
C THR A 112 -23.59 -5.30 -0.16
N PHE A 113 -22.44 -4.73 0.22
CA PHE A 113 -21.35 -4.34 -0.68
C PHE A 113 -20.04 -4.99 -0.23
N PRO A 114 -19.82 -6.28 -0.56
CA PRO A 114 -18.67 -7.04 -0.06
C PRO A 114 -17.33 -6.60 -0.64
N GLU A 115 -17.33 -5.83 -1.73
CA GLU A 115 -16.11 -5.45 -2.44
C GLU A 115 -16.03 -3.95 -2.75
N LEU A 116 -14.80 -3.45 -2.71
CA LEU A 116 -14.40 -2.21 -3.35
C LEU A 116 -13.61 -2.57 -4.60
N THR A 117 -13.80 -1.82 -5.70
CA THR A 117 -13.05 -2.07 -6.94
C THR A 117 -12.41 -0.79 -7.47
N PHE A 118 -11.25 -0.93 -8.07
CA PHE A 118 -10.61 0.13 -8.85
C PHE A 118 -10.29 -0.42 -10.25
N VAL A 119 -10.66 0.32 -11.28
CA VAL A 119 -10.35 -0.01 -12.67
C VAL A 119 -9.73 1.20 -13.36
N ALA A 120 -8.47 1.09 -13.75
CA ALA A 120 -7.78 2.16 -14.47
C ALA A 120 -8.48 2.45 -15.80
N THR A 121 -8.72 3.73 -16.06
CA THR A 121 -9.30 4.27 -17.30
C THR A 121 -8.31 5.08 -18.11
N GLY A 122 -7.17 5.43 -17.52
CA GLY A 122 -6.08 6.12 -18.19
C GLY A 122 -4.81 6.08 -17.37
N VAL A 123 -3.69 5.89 -18.06
CA VAL A 123 -2.36 5.91 -17.47
C VAL A 123 -1.48 6.87 -18.26
N THR A 124 -0.76 7.72 -17.57
CA THR A 124 0.25 8.60 -18.16
C THR A 124 1.54 8.50 -17.36
N ARG A 125 2.66 8.80 -18.01
CA ARG A 125 3.98 8.79 -17.39
C ARG A 125 4.61 10.17 -17.54
N ALA A 126 4.88 10.83 -16.43
CA ALA A 126 5.44 12.19 -16.43
C ALA A 126 6.97 12.18 -16.67
N ASP A 127 7.65 11.18 -16.11
CA ASP A 127 9.09 10.97 -16.23
C ASP A 127 9.47 9.49 -16.02
N ALA A 128 10.74 9.19 -15.78
CA ALA A 128 11.21 7.81 -15.61
C ALA A 128 10.57 7.07 -14.42
N THR A 129 10.16 7.78 -13.37
CA THR A 129 9.68 7.18 -12.12
C THR A 129 8.23 7.53 -11.81
N THR A 130 7.70 8.63 -12.35
CA THR A 130 6.38 9.17 -11.98
C THR A 130 5.30 8.74 -12.97
N TRP A 131 4.29 8.05 -12.46
CA TRP A 131 3.13 7.56 -13.20
C TRP A 131 1.86 8.14 -12.60
N THR A 132 0.96 8.62 -13.43
CA THR A 132 -0.37 9.08 -13.01
C THR A 132 -1.41 8.11 -13.56
N VAL A 133 -2.17 7.49 -12.65
CA VAL A 133 -3.23 6.53 -12.98
C VAL A 133 -4.57 7.13 -12.61
N THR A 134 -5.42 7.36 -13.60
CA THR A 134 -6.83 7.73 -13.41
C THR A 134 -7.67 6.47 -13.56
N GLY A 135 -8.65 6.28 -12.68
CA GLY A 135 -9.51 5.11 -12.72
C GLY A 135 -10.81 5.31 -11.98
N ASP A 136 -11.73 4.41 -12.21
CA ASP A 136 -13.03 4.34 -11.57
C ASP A 136 -12.91 3.56 -10.25
N LEU A 137 -13.09 4.27 -9.13
CA LEU A 137 -13.14 3.68 -7.79
C LEU A 137 -14.60 3.48 -7.39
N THR A 138 -14.98 2.24 -7.11
CA THR A 138 -16.31 1.88 -6.60
C THR A 138 -16.23 1.53 -5.13
N ILE A 139 -17.00 2.23 -4.30
CA ILE A 139 -17.18 1.97 -2.87
C ILE A 139 -18.68 2.01 -2.57
N LYS A 140 -19.18 1.02 -1.82
CA LYS A 140 -20.60 0.96 -1.40
C LYS A 140 -21.57 1.13 -2.62
N GLY A 141 -21.22 0.54 -3.76
CA GLY A 141 -22.01 0.61 -5.00
C GLY A 141 -21.97 1.94 -5.74
N VAL A 142 -21.24 2.94 -5.26
CA VAL A 142 -21.07 4.23 -5.93
C VAL A 142 -19.70 4.27 -6.60
N THR A 143 -19.68 4.68 -7.88
CA THR A 143 -18.46 4.78 -8.67
C THR A 143 -18.11 6.24 -8.97
N ASN A 144 -16.89 6.63 -8.67
CA ASN A 144 -16.36 7.96 -9.01
C ASN A 144 -14.92 7.86 -9.52
N PRO A 145 -14.50 8.76 -10.40
CA PRO A 145 -13.13 8.80 -10.88
C PRO A 145 -12.18 9.26 -9.77
N VAL A 146 -11.03 8.61 -9.69
CA VAL A 146 -9.92 8.98 -8.80
C VAL A 146 -8.64 8.98 -9.60
N THR A 147 -7.80 9.99 -9.38
CA THR A 147 -6.45 10.05 -9.93
C THR A 147 -5.45 9.79 -8.80
N ILE A 148 -4.51 8.90 -9.04
CA ILE A 148 -3.48 8.49 -8.10
C ILE A 148 -2.13 8.72 -8.78
N ASP A 149 -1.27 9.48 -8.14
CA ASP A 149 0.11 9.62 -8.57
C ASP A 149 0.93 8.53 -7.90
N PHE A 150 1.66 7.77 -8.71
CA PHE A 150 2.55 6.71 -8.29
C PHE A 150 3.99 7.07 -8.59
N GLU A 151 4.87 6.75 -7.66
CA GLU A 151 6.30 6.75 -7.86
C GLU A 151 6.82 5.32 -7.92
N SER A 152 7.59 5.00 -8.96
CA SER A 152 8.26 3.70 -9.07
C SER A 152 9.39 3.62 -8.05
N THR A 153 9.34 2.64 -7.17
CA THR A 153 10.40 2.38 -6.19
C THR A 153 11.48 1.46 -6.74
N GLY A 154 11.31 0.98 -7.97
CA GLY A 154 12.26 0.18 -8.70
C GLY A 154 11.74 -1.18 -9.12
N SER A 155 12.63 -1.96 -9.72
CA SER A 155 12.36 -3.32 -10.17
C SER A 155 13.56 -4.21 -9.89
N ALA A 156 13.31 -5.49 -9.61
CA ALA A 156 14.36 -6.46 -9.35
C ALA A 156 13.89 -7.89 -9.69
N ARG A 157 14.85 -8.79 -9.95
CA ARG A 157 14.55 -10.22 -9.99
C ARG A 157 14.79 -10.81 -8.61
N ASP A 158 13.76 -11.49 -8.09
CA ASP A 158 13.89 -12.21 -6.83
C ASP A 158 14.74 -13.48 -6.97
N PRO A 159 15.16 -14.13 -5.85
CA PRO A 159 15.97 -15.35 -5.90
C PRO A 159 15.31 -16.53 -6.63
N PHE A 160 14.01 -16.45 -6.89
CA PHE A 160 13.25 -17.46 -7.63
C PHE A 160 13.13 -17.13 -9.12
N GLY A 161 13.74 -16.02 -9.57
CA GLY A 161 13.74 -15.57 -10.96
C GLY A 161 12.57 -14.71 -11.38
N ASN A 162 11.61 -14.40 -10.46
CA ASN A 162 10.47 -13.56 -10.78
C ASN A 162 10.91 -12.11 -10.90
N LEU A 163 10.47 -11.42 -11.94
CA LEU A 163 10.58 -9.97 -12.03
C LEU A 163 9.53 -9.35 -11.12
N ARG A 164 9.97 -8.48 -10.22
CA ARG A 164 9.14 -7.68 -9.32
C ARG A 164 9.26 -6.21 -9.66
N VAL A 165 8.16 -5.49 -9.55
CA VAL A 165 8.11 -4.03 -9.67
C VAL A 165 7.46 -3.45 -8.43
N GLY A 166 7.95 -2.30 -7.99
CA GLY A 166 7.43 -1.60 -6.82
C GLY A 166 6.95 -0.20 -7.17
N PHE A 167 5.85 0.22 -6.53
CA PHE A 167 5.29 1.57 -6.66
C PHE A 167 4.74 2.06 -5.33
N GLU A 168 4.95 3.32 -5.02
CA GLU A 168 4.26 4.02 -3.93
C GLU A 168 3.27 5.01 -4.51
N GLY A 169 2.05 5.05 -4.00
CA GLY A 169 1.01 5.94 -4.50
C GLY A 169 0.18 6.57 -3.38
N ALA A 170 -0.32 7.77 -3.65
CA ALA A 170 -1.22 8.44 -2.74
C ALA A 170 -2.28 9.27 -3.48
N ALA A 171 -3.48 9.32 -2.89
CA ALA A 171 -4.54 10.21 -3.32
C ALA A 171 -5.34 10.71 -2.11
N THR A 172 -6.07 11.80 -2.27
CA THR A 172 -7.02 12.26 -1.26
C THR A 172 -8.41 12.28 -1.86
N ILE A 173 -9.34 11.56 -1.22
CA ILE A 173 -10.74 11.51 -1.63
C ILE A 173 -11.64 12.12 -0.56
N ASN A 174 -12.86 12.51 -0.93
CA ASN A 174 -13.91 12.84 0.02
C ASN A 174 -14.84 11.62 0.17
N ARG A 175 -14.86 11.00 1.34
CA ARG A 175 -15.66 9.79 1.60
C ARG A 175 -17.16 9.97 1.35
N LYS A 176 -17.67 11.20 1.45
CA LYS A 176 -19.10 11.51 1.20
C LYS A 176 -19.47 11.33 -0.27
N ASP A 177 -18.53 11.45 -1.19
CA ASP A 177 -18.79 11.24 -2.62
C ASP A 177 -19.21 9.79 -2.91
N TRP A 178 -18.90 8.86 -1.99
CA TRP A 178 -19.34 7.46 -2.01
C TRP A 178 -20.44 7.14 -1.01
N GLY A 179 -21.14 8.16 -0.47
CA GLY A 179 -22.23 7.95 0.47
C GLY A 179 -21.82 7.55 1.89
N LEU A 180 -20.52 7.56 2.23
CA LEU A 180 -20.05 7.30 3.60
C LEU A 180 -20.19 8.58 4.44
N SER A 181 -21.43 8.92 4.79
CA SER A 181 -21.77 10.23 5.37
C SER A 181 -21.83 10.23 6.89
N TRP A 182 -21.84 9.06 7.55
CA TRP A 182 -21.94 8.97 9.01
C TRP A 182 -20.89 9.85 9.71
N ASN A 183 -21.31 10.56 10.75
CA ASN A 183 -20.43 11.36 11.60
C ASN A 183 -21.12 11.66 12.94
N ALA A 184 -20.34 12.09 13.92
CA ALA A 184 -20.84 12.62 15.18
C ALA A 184 -20.33 14.06 15.37
N ALA A 185 -21.19 14.94 15.86
CA ALA A 185 -20.81 16.28 16.25
C ALA A 185 -20.02 16.25 17.56
N LEU A 186 -19.03 17.12 17.68
CA LEU A 186 -18.26 17.31 18.91
C LEU A 186 -18.87 18.46 19.71
N GLU A 187 -18.90 18.35 21.03
CA GLU A 187 -19.38 19.41 21.92
C GLU A 187 -18.59 20.72 21.77
N THR A 188 -17.31 20.61 21.42
CA THR A 188 -16.42 21.75 21.15
C THR A 188 -16.57 22.35 19.76
N GLY A 189 -17.52 21.85 18.96
CA GLY A 189 -17.68 22.17 17.54
C GLY A 189 -16.80 21.31 16.65
N GLY A 190 -17.28 21.11 15.41
CA GLY A 190 -16.63 20.24 14.42
C GLY A 190 -17.19 18.83 14.40
N VAL A 191 -16.47 17.92 13.77
CA VAL A 191 -16.90 16.53 13.50
C VAL A 191 -15.88 15.52 13.97
N LEU A 192 -16.38 14.32 14.33
CA LEU A 192 -15.56 13.25 14.86
C LEU A 192 -14.59 12.67 13.81
N VAL A 193 -15.06 12.49 12.57
CA VAL A 193 -14.27 11.90 11.47
C VAL A 193 -14.21 12.87 10.30
N SER A 194 -13.01 13.11 9.78
CA SER A 194 -12.81 13.96 8.60
C SER A 194 -13.54 13.40 7.37
N GLU A 195 -13.97 14.31 6.49
CA GLU A 195 -14.53 13.94 5.19
C GLU A 195 -13.42 13.50 4.23
N LYS A 196 -12.26 14.15 4.32
CA LYS A 196 -11.08 13.83 3.53
C LYS A 196 -10.38 12.59 4.09
N ILE A 197 -10.17 11.62 3.23
CA ILE A 197 -9.43 10.39 3.48
C ILE A 197 -8.22 10.38 2.57
N LYS A 198 -7.04 10.20 3.15
CA LYS A 198 -5.82 9.96 2.37
C LYS A 198 -5.70 8.46 2.10
N LEU A 199 -5.62 8.07 0.84
CA LEU A 199 -5.23 6.75 0.40
C LEU A 199 -3.70 6.67 0.39
N GLU A 200 -3.15 5.56 0.86
CA GLU A 200 -1.72 5.30 0.98
C GLU A 200 -1.45 3.89 0.45
N LEU A 201 -0.81 3.82 -0.71
CA LEU A 201 -0.63 2.59 -1.47
C LEU A 201 0.86 2.28 -1.58
N ASP A 202 1.23 1.08 -1.17
CA ASP A 202 2.58 0.53 -1.27
C ASP A 202 2.43 -0.80 -2.01
N VAL A 203 2.83 -0.80 -3.28
CA VAL A 203 2.47 -1.84 -4.24
C VAL A 203 3.70 -2.61 -4.67
N SER A 204 3.64 -3.92 -4.49
CA SER A 204 4.54 -4.88 -5.12
C SER A 204 3.77 -5.74 -6.11
N ALA A 205 4.28 -5.88 -7.32
CA ALA A 205 3.68 -6.75 -8.32
C ALA A 205 4.72 -7.68 -8.95
N ILE A 206 4.27 -8.89 -9.30
CA ILE A 206 5.08 -9.96 -9.86
C ILE A 206 4.69 -10.14 -11.32
N ALA A 207 5.68 -10.15 -12.21
CA ALA A 207 5.46 -10.41 -13.63
C ALA A 207 4.87 -11.81 -13.85
N VAL A 208 3.84 -11.87 -14.67
CA VAL A 208 3.27 -13.14 -15.15
C VAL A 208 4.13 -13.64 -16.29
N PRO A 209 4.64 -14.88 -16.25
CA PRO A 209 5.40 -15.44 -17.36
C PRO A 209 4.57 -15.42 -18.64
N ALA A 210 5.19 -15.02 -19.74
CA ALA A 210 4.54 -15.14 -21.06
C ALA A 210 4.14 -16.61 -21.31
N ALA A 211 2.91 -16.83 -21.75
CA ALA A 211 2.47 -18.16 -22.15
C ALA A 211 3.34 -18.64 -23.32
N SER A 212 4.02 -19.78 -23.14
CA SER A 212 4.86 -20.41 -24.14
C SER A 212 4.04 -21.07 -25.24
#